data_2ee6146c4c5871b903737aca71070d94
#
_entry.id   2ee6146c4c5871b903737aca71070d94
#
_cell.length_a   1.000
_cell.length_b   1.000
_cell.length_c   1.000
_cell.angle_alpha   90.00
_cell.angle_beta   90.00
_cell.angle_gamma   90.00
#
_symmetry.space_group_name_H-M   'P 1'
#
loop_
_entity.id
_entity.type
_entity.pdbx_description
1 polymer ?
#
loop_
_entity_poly.entity_id
_entity_poly.type
_entity_poly.pdbx_seq_one_letter_code
_entity_poly.pdbx_strand_id
1 'polypeptide(L)'
;MNLAIVDDNPEELQKLYKTIMDYSRTHDVAIACDCFATSAAFLSACAQISYSFVIFDIYLQDTTGIDLAAEFRRNAPRTPIVFLTSSPEHRADAFRVHAFDYLEKPVTGEMIARLFDELAITQEEETDTQAFSISIDRKQIPVLYSDIRYITSDSNYLQIQGRDVFRCRMPFREAASILTQDERFLTINRGILINLDYVQHMENTSCTMCDSTTFSIHRKNAAAITQAYISHQFKRRTKALTKGGLS
;
A
#
# COMPACT_ATOMS: atom_id res chain seq x y z
N MET A 1 -12.73 9.15 -8.53
CA MET A 1 -11.74 8.07 -8.29
C MET A 1 -10.70 8.09 -9.39
N ASN A 2 -9.40 8.08 -9.05
CA ASN A 2 -8.31 8.07 -10.04
C ASN A 2 -7.76 6.64 -10.18
N LEU A 3 -7.75 6.11 -11.38
CA LEU A 3 -7.25 4.78 -11.72
C LEU A 3 -6.11 4.88 -12.71
N ALA A 4 -5.07 4.06 -12.56
CA ALA A 4 -4.06 3.86 -13.59
C ALA A 4 -4.09 2.43 -14.14
N ILE A 5 -3.91 2.30 -15.45
CA ILE A 5 -3.71 1.03 -16.14
C ILE A 5 -2.33 1.06 -16.80
N VAL A 6 -1.55 0.01 -16.60
CA VAL A 6 -0.26 -0.17 -17.26
C VAL A 6 -0.26 -1.48 -18.03
N ASP A 7 -0.23 -1.39 -19.36
CA ASP A 7 -0.19 -2.53 -20.29
C ASP A 7 0.49 -2.04 -21.57
N ASP A 8 1.51 -2.72 -22.03
CA ASP A 8 2.27 -2.34 -23.23
C ASP A 8 1.58 -2.73 -24.54
N ASN A 9 0.50 -3.52 -24.46
CA ASN A 9 -0.34 -3.84 -25.60
C ASN A 9 -1.47 -2.79 -25.76
N PRO A 10 -1.43 -1.94 -26.79
CA PRO A 10 -2.40 -0.86 -26.96
C PRO A 10 -3.84 -1.35 -27.18
N GLU A 11 -4.02 -2.55 -27.76
CA GLU A 11 -5.35 -3.13 -27.97
C GLU A 11 -5.98 -3.58 -26.64
N GLU A 12 -5.18 -4.25 -25.78
CA GLU A 12 -5.62 -4.69 -24.46
C GLU A 12 -5.89 -3.48 -23.56
N LEU A 13 -5.00 -2.48 -23.57
CA LEU A 13 -5.17 -1.24 -22.84
C LEU A 13 -6.49 -0.54 -23.24
N GLN A 14 -6.78 -0.44 -24.53
CA GLN A 14 -8.02 0.19 -25.02
C GLN A 14 -9.27 -0.62 -24.66
N LYS A 15 -9.22 -1.95 -24.74
CA LYS A 15 -10.34 -2.81 -24.34
C LYS A 15 -10.66 -2.66 -22.86
N LEU A 16 -9.63 -2.72 -22.00
CA LEU A 16 -9.81 -2.58 -20.57
C LEU A 16 -10.33 -1.18 -20.21
N TYR A 17 -9.73 -0.13 -20.77
CA TYR A 17 -10.21 1.24 -20.60
C TYR A 17 -11.70 1.37 -20.95
N LYS A 18 -12.10 0.84 -22.12
CA LYS A 18 -13.51 0.87 -22.55
C LYS A 18 -14.42 0.14 -21.56
N THR A 19 -14.03 -1.05 -21.11
CA THR A 19 -14.82 -1.83 -20.13
C THR A 19 -15.01 -1.06 -18.82
N ILE A 20 -13.95 -0.39 -18.33
CA ILE A 20 -14.02 0.44 -17.13
C ILE A 20 -14.89 1.67 -17.33
N MET A 21 -14.79 2.34 -18.47
CA MET A 21 -15.60 3.53 -18.76
C MET A 21 -17.07 3.17 -19.00
N ASP A 22 -17.36 1.97 -19.49
CA ASP A 22 -18.72 1.45 -19.60
C ASP A 22 -19.30 1.18 -18.20
N TYR A 23 -18.52 0.61 -17.28
CA TYR A 23 -18.89 0.48 -15.88
C TYR A 23 -19.17 1.84 -15.22
N SER A 24 -18.26 2.80 -15.37
CA SER A 24 -18.38 4.17 -14.86
C SER A 24 -19.72 4.81 -15.25
N ARG A 25 -20.11 4.68 -16.54
CA ARG A 25 -21.37 5.21 -17.07
C ARG A 25 -22.60 4.47 -16.56
N THR A 26 -22.52 3.15 -16.46
CA THR A 26 -23.66 2.31 -16.07
C THR A 26 -24.01 2.47 -14.59
N HIS A 27 -23.00 2.69 -13.73
CA HIS A 27 -23.13 2.76 -12.27
C HIS A 27 -23.06 4.20 -11.72
N ASP A 28 -22.99 5.21 -12.61
CA ASP A 28 -22.87 6.64 -12.23
C ASP A 28 -21.68 6.93 -11.27
N VAL A 29 -20.55 6.25 -11.49
CA VAL A 29 -19.31 6.41 -10.72
C VAL A 29 -18.33 7.26 -11.51
N ALA A 30 -17.89 8.40 -10.97
CA ALA A 30 -16.90 9.26 -11.61
C ALA A 30 -15.50 8.62 -11.54
N ILE A 31 -14.99 8.12 -12.66
CA ILE A 31 -13.66 7.51 -12.79
C ILE A 31 -12.81 8.35 -13.74
N ALA A 32 -11.65 8.83 -13.29
CA ALA A 32 -10.58 9.32 -14.11
C ALA A 32 -9.58 8.17 -14.31
N CYS A 33 -9.37 7.75 -15.55
CA CYS A 33 -8.56 6.59 -15.88
C CYS A 33 -7.39 7.01 -16.78
N ASP A 34 -6.16 6.89 -16.26
CA ASP A 34 -4.93 7.12 -16.98
C ASP A 34 -4.36 5.81 -17.51
N CYS A 35 -3.93 5.81 -18.76
CA CYS A 35 -3.39 4.64 -19.45
C CYS A 35 -1.91 4.84 -19.77
N PHE A 36 -1.08 3.86 -19.44
CA PHE A 36 0.36 3.90 -19.64
C PHE A 36 0.83 2.66 -20.39
N ALA A 37 1.62 2.88 -21.43
CA ALA A 37 2.25 1.80 -22.19
C ALA A 37 3.62 1.38 -21.62
N THR A 38 4.15 2.09 -20.62
CA THR A 38 5.47 1.82 -20.03
C THR A 38 5.45 2.08 -18.53
N SER A 39 6.27 1.33 -17.77
CA SER A 39 6.48 1.52 -16.35
C SER A 39 7.03 2.92 -16.02
N ALA A 40 7.96 3.41 -16.83
CA ALA A 40 8.59 4.72 -16.62
C ALA A 40 7.58 5.87 -16.71
N ALA A 41 6.65 5.84 -17.68
CA ALA A 41 5.60 6.85 -17.81
C ALA A 41 4.66 6.83 -16.61
N PHE A 42 4.26 5.65 -16.14
CA PHE A 42 3.43 5.49 -14.94
C PHE A 42 4.13 6.04 -13.69
N LEU A 43 5.37 5.63 -13.42
CA LEU A 43 6.12 6.09 -12.24
C LEU A 43 6.34 7.61 -12.25
N SER A 44 6.57 8.19 -13.43
CA SER A 44 6.66 9.66 -13.57
C SER A 44 5.33 10.36 -13.22
N ALA A 45 4.19 9.80 -13.62
CA ALA A 45 2.87 10.34 -13.30
C ALA A 45 2.56 10.23 -11.79
N CYS A 46 3.02 9.18 -11.12
CA CYS A 46 2.86 8.99 -9.67
C CYS A 46 3.52 10.07 -8.82
N ALA A 47 4.48 10.84 -9.37
CA ALA A 47 5.08 11.97 -8.68
C ALA A 47 4.10 13.15 -8.52
N GLN A 48 3.06 13.22 -9.35
CA GLN A 48 2.09 14.32 -9.38
C GLN A 48 0.66 13.88 -9.07
N ILE A 49 0.33 12.61 -9.34
CA ILE A 49 -1.03 12.07 -9.23
C ILE A 49 -1.03 10.92 -8.22
N SER A 50 -1.96 10.97 -7.27
CA SER A 50 -2.26 9.84 -6.40
C SER A 50 -3.40 9.02 -6.99
N TYR A 51 -3.15 7.73 -7.19
CA TYR A 51 -4.16 6.80 -7.71
C TYR A 51 -4.88 6.09 -6.58
N SER A 52 -6.20 5.94 -6.72
CA SER A 52 -7.05 5.20 -5.78
C SER A 52 -6.80 3.70 -5.86
N PHE A 53 -6.49 3.19 -7.06
CA PHE A 53 -5.97 1.85 -7.30
C PHE A 53 -5.29 1.80 -8.68
N VAL A 54 -4.55 0.72 -8.92
CA VAL A 54 -3.78 0.54 -10.15
C VAL A 54 -3.97 -0.88 -10.70
N ILE A 55 -3.99 -0.99 -12.02
CA ILE A 55 -4.07 -2.27 -12.72
C ILE A 55 -2.80 -2.43 -13.56
N PHE A 56 -2.05 -3.51 -13.35
CA PHE A 56 -0.80 -3.80 -14.04
C PHE A 56 -0.90 -5.08 -14.84
N ASP A 57 -0.54 -5.05 -16.13
CA ASP A 57 -0.19 -6.28 -16.80
C ASP A 57 1.08 -6.87 -16.16
N ILE A 58 1.12 -8.20 -16.03
CA ILE A 58 2.30 -8.90 -15.51
C ILE A 58 3.44 -8.86 -16.52
N TYR A 59 3.11 -8.97 -17.80
CA TYR A 59 4.09 -9.03 -18.87
C TYR A 59 4.22 -7.67 -19.55
N LEU A 60 5.15 -6.84 -19.09
CA LEU A 60 5.52 -5.57 -19.70
C LEU A 60 6.85 -5.73 -20.45
N GLN A 61 7.06 -4.97 -21.54
CA GLN A 61 8.30 -5.06 -22.34
C GLN A 61 9.52 -4.51 -21.61
N ASP A 62 9.34 -3.48 -20.77
CA ASP A 62 10.42 -2.76 -20.09
C ASP A 62 10.73 -3.33 -18.70
N THR A 63 9.79 -4.06 -18.08
CA THR A 63 9.95 -4.69 -16.76
C THR A 63 8.85 -5.75 -16.56
N THR A 64 8.82 -6.41 -15.41
CA THR A 64 7.62 -7.17 -15.03
C THR A 64 6.65 -6.30 -14.25
N GLY A 65 5.33 -6.54 -14.40
CA GLY A 65 4.33 -5.85 -13.57
C GLY A 65 4.53 -6.07 -12.08
N ILE A 66 5.15 -7.19 -11.70
CA ILE A 66 5.47 -7.52 -10.30
C ILE A 66 6.60 -6.62 -9.78
N ASP A 67 7.66 -6.39 -10.56
CA ASP A 67 8.76 -5.49 -10.20
C ASP A 67 8.27 -4.04 -10.15
N LEU A 68 7.43 -3.64 -11.11
CA LEU A 68 6.77 -2.34 -11.11
C LEU A 68 5.92 -2.16 -9.85
N ALA A 69 5.16 -3.17 -9.46
CA ALA A 69 4.35 -3.15 -8.23
C ALA A 69 5.23 -3.03 -6.98
N ALA A 70 6.36 -3.73 -6.92
CA ALA A 70 7.30 -3.65 -5.80
C ALA A 70 7.90 -2.23 -5.69
N GLU A 71 8.22 -1.59 -6.81
CA GLU A 71 8.71 -0.21 -6.84
C GLU A 71 7.62 0.78 -6.43
N PHE A 72 6.42 0.66 -7.00
CA PHE A 72 5.28 1.50 -6.67
C PHE A 72 4.90 1.43 -5.18
N ARG A 73 4.95 0.23 -4.57
CA ARG A 73 4.69 0.01 -3.15
C ARG A 73 5.54 0.84 -2.20
N ARG A 74 6.76 1.22 -2.60
CA ARG A 74 7.65 2.05 -1.77
C ARG A 74 7.04 3.40 -1.43
N ASN A 75 6.24 3.96 -2.34
CA ASN A 75 5.63 5.27 -2.19
C ASN A 75 4.11 5.23 -1.97
N ALA A 76 3.46 4.12 -2.33
CA ALA A 76 2.03 3.91 -2.22
C ALA A 76 1.69 2.53 -1.61
N PRO A 77 2.05 2.29 -0.33
CA PRO A 77 1.99 0.94 0.28
C PRO A 77 0.55 0.43 0.46
N ARG A 78 -0.44 1.30 0.46
CA ARG A 78 -1.84 0.93 0.66
C ARG A 78 -2.67 0.92 -0.61
N THR A 79 -2.20 1.56 -1.68
CA THR A 79 -2.96 1.61 -2.94
C THR A 79 -3.22 0.19 -3.43
N PRO A 80 -4.47 -0.23 -3.63
CA PRO A 80 -4.78 -1.54 -4.17
C PRO A 80 -4.11 -1.74 -5.52
N ILE A 81 -3.45 -2.89 -5.69
CA ILE A 81 -2.81 -3.31 -6.95
C ILE A 81 -3.56 -4.53 -7.46
N VAL A 82 -4.01 -4.44 -8.68
CA VAL A 82 -4.66 -5.53 -9.40
C VAL A 82 -3.76 -5.96 -10.55
N PHE A 83 -3.52 -7.26 -10.69
CA PHE A 83 -2.77 -7.77 -11.82
C PHE A 83 -3.69 -8.30 -12.92
N LEU A 84 -3.28 -8.05 -14.16
CA LEU A 84 -3.82 -8.70 -15.34
C LEU A 84 -2.87 -9.77 -15.83
N THR A 85 -3.38 -10.87 -16.30
CA THR A 85 -2.55 -11.93 -16.85
C THR A 85 -3.29 -12.80 -17.85
N SER A 86 -2.54 -13.34 -18.79
CA SER A 86 -2.99 -14.42 -19.67
C SER A 86 -2.62 -15.82 -19.15
N SER A 87 -1.88 -15.92 -18.00
CA SER A 87 -1.47 -17.21 -17.42
C SER A 87 -1.60 -17.21 -15.90
N PRO A 88 -2.15 -18.27 -15.29
CA PRO A 88 -2.30 -18.40 -13.84
C PRO A 88 -0.98 -18.70 -13.09
N GLU A 89 0.14 -18.91 -13.79
CA GLU A 89 1.40 -19.39 -13.21
C GLU A 89 2.06 -18.38 -12.25
N HIS A 90 1.81 -17.08 -12.41
CA HIS A 90 2.42 -16.02 -11.60
C HIS A 90 1.62 -15.61 -10.35
N ARG A 91 0.54 -16.33 -10.02
CA ARG A 91 -0.24 -16.06 -8.79
C ARG A 91 0.61 -16.09 -7.52
N ALA A 92 1.59 -16.99 -7.47
CA ALA A 92 2.49 -17.09 -6.31
C ALA A 92 3.39 -15.85 -6.13
N ASP A 93 3.83 -15.24 -7.22
CA ASP A 93 4.68 -14.04 -7.18
C ASP A 93 3.87 -12.77 -6.86
N ALA A 94 2.61 -12.69 -7.28
CA ALA A 94 1.69 -11.61 -6.93
C ALA A 94 1.44 -11.54 -5.40
N PHE A 95 1.53 -12.65 -4.67
CA PHE A 95 1.47 -12.65 -3.20
C PHE A 95 2.62 -11.88 -2.55
N ARG A 96 3.78 -11.79 -3.18
CA ARG A 96 4.97 -11.11 -2.63
C ARG A 96 4.79 -9.59 -2.57
N VAL A 97 3.99 -9.02 -3.46
CA VAL A 97 3.73 -7.59 -3.55
C VAL A 97 2.36 -7.18 -2.98
N HIS A 98 1.69 -8.09 -2.27
CA HIS A 98 0.39 -7.86 -1.65
C HIS A 98 -0.64 -7.30 -2.65
N ALA A 99 -0.81 -8.01 -3.77
CA ALA A 99 -1.87 -7.67 -4.73
C ALA A 99 -3.25 -7.74 -4.07
N PHE A 100 -4.12 -6.82 -4.44
CA PHE A 100 -5.52 -6.81 -4.01
C PHE A 100 -6.30 -7.90 -4.72
N ASP A 101 -6.17 -7.99 -6.04
CA ASP A 101 -6.83 -9.00 -6.86
C ASP A 101 -5.96 -9.35 -8.08
N TYR A 102 -6.42 -10.38 -8.79
CA TYR A 102 -5.76 -10.97 -9.94
C TYR A 102 -6.82 -11.33 -10.99
N LEU A 103 -6.84 -10.59 -12.09
CA LEU A 103 -7.79 -10.79 -13.16
C LEU A 103 -7.16 -11.53 -14.34
N GLU A 104 -7.83 -12.58 -14.79
CA GLU A 104 -7.40 -13.34 -15.97
C GLU A 104 -7.98 -12.73 -17.25
N LYS A 105 -7.14 -12.54 -18.27
CA LYS A 105 -7.58 -12.08 -19.58
C LYS A 105 -8.35 -13.19 -20.31
N PRO A 106 -9.45 -12.90 -21.03
CA PRO A 106 -10.01 -11.57 -21.30
C PRO A 106 -10.85 -11.03 -20.15
N VAL A 107 -10.68 -9.74 -19.82
CA VAL A 107 -11.42 -9.07 -18.75
C VAL A 107 -12.84 -8.75 -19.21
N THR A 108 -13.83 -9.19 -18.43
CA THR A 108 -15.26 -8.96 -18.69
C THR A 108 -15.82 -7.82 -17.86
N GLY A 109 -16.98 -7.27 -18.27
CA GLY A 109 -17.69 -6.26 -17.48
C GLY A 109 -18.10 -6.75 -16.08
N GLU A 110 -18.44 -8.03 -15.94
CA GLU A 110 -18.79 -8.63 -14.65
C GLU A 110 -17.57 -8.70 -13.71
N MET A 111 -16.38 -9.02 -14.24
CA MET A 111 -15.15 -9.03 -13.44
C MET A 111 -14.82 -7.61 -12.95
N ILE A 112 -15.01 -6.60 -13.80
CA ILE A 112 -14.81 -5.20 -13.43
C ILE A 112 -15.84 -4.76 -12.39
N ALA A 113 -17.11 -5.13 -12.53
CA ALA A 113 -18.15 -4.79 -11.55
C ALA A 113 -17.80 -5.38 -10.17
N ARG A 114 -17.46 -6.66 -10.11
CA ARG A 114 -17.03 -7.30 -8.86
C ARG A 114 -15.80 -6.63 -8.25
N LEU A 115 -14.80 -6.32 -9.06
CA LEU A 115 -13.59 -5.64 -8.60
C LEU A 115 -13.91 -4.27 -7.97
N PHE A 116 -14.77 -3.49 -8.62
CA PHE A 116 -15.16 -2.17 -8.09
C PHE A 116 -16.01 -2.27 -6.83
N ASP A 117 -16.89 -3.25 -6.73
CA ASP A 117 -17.67 -3.51 -5.52
C ASP A 117 -16.75 -3.86 -4.34
N GLU A 118 -15.76 -4.74 -4.55
CA GLU A 118 -14.77 -5.11 -3.54
C GLU A 118 -13.86 -3.92 -3.15
N LEU A 119 -13.46 -3.09 -4.12
CA LEU A 119 -12.67 -1.88 -3.88
C LEU A 119 -13.47 -0.80 -3.13
N ALA A 120 -14.76 -0.62 -3.43
CA ALA A 120 -15.62 0.35 -2.75
C ALA A 120 -15.76 0.00 -1.27
N ILE A 121 -16.01 -1.27 -0.94
CA ILE A 121 -16.08 -1.76 0.44
C ILE A 121 -14.76 -1.48 1.19
N THR A 122 -13.62 -1.65 0.52
CA THR A 122 -12.31 -1.42 1.12
C THR A 122 -12.02 0.07 1.34
N GLN A 123 -12.46 0.94 0.42
CA GLN A 123 -12.22 2.39 0.51
C GLN A 123 -13.11 3.11 1.52
N GLU A 124 -14.34 2.65 1.77
CA GLU A 124 -15.20 3.20 2.82
C GLU A 124 -14.61 3.01 4.23
N GLU A 125 -13.71 2.05 4.42
CA GLU A 125 -13.00 1.83 5.68
C GLU A 125 -11.69 2.61 5.82
N GLU A 126 -11.13 3.15 4.74
CA GLU A 126 -9.79 3.75 4.71
C GLU A 126 -9.74 5.27 4.54
N THR A 127 -10.75 6.01 4.92
CA THR A 127 -10.53 7.41 5.29
C THR A 127 -9.81 7.42 6.64
N ASP A 128 -8.51 7.08 6.63
CA ASP A 128 -7.66 7.20 7.81
C ASP A 128 -7.50 8.69 8.16
N THR A 129 -8.44 9.18 8.97
CA THR A 129 -8.41 10.54 9.52
C THR A 129 -7.57 10.64 10.77
N GLN A 130 -7.00 9.52 11.24
CA GLN A 130 -6.17 9.52 12.44
C GLN A 130 -4.86 10.22 12.17
N ALA A 131 -4.53 11.19 13.02
CA ALA A 131 -3.32 11.96 12.90
C ALA A 131 -2.56 12.00 14.22
N PHE A 132 -1.24 11.91 14.11
CA PHE A 132 -0.31 12.14 15.20
C PHE A 132 0.12 13.61 15.18
N SER A 133 -0.24 14.36 16.23
CA SER A 133 0.12 15.77 16.32
C SER A 133 1.52 15.95 16.87
N ILE A 134 2.36 16.65 16.13
CA ILE A 134 3.71 17.03 16.54
C ILE A 134 3.85 18.55 16.65
N SER A 135 4.73 19.02 17.51
CA SER A 135 5.01 20.45 17.67
C SER A 135 6.36 20.78 17.05
N ILE A 136 6.34 21.65 16.01
CA ILE A 136 7.54 22.23 15.38
C ILE A 136 7.37 23.74 15.40
N ASP A 137 8.35 24.47 15.91
CA ASP A 137 8.33 25.94 16.00
C ASP A 137 7.04 26.51 16.65
N ARG A 138 6.56 25.84 17.70
CA ARG A 138 5.31 26.15 18.43
C ARG A 138 4.04 25.99 17.61
N LYS A 139 4.11 25.39 16.42
CA LYS A 139 2.94 25.05 15.61
C LYS A 139 2.64 23.56 15.76
N GLN A 140 1.37 23.23 15.88
CA GLN A 140 0.92 21.85 15.85
C GLN A 140 0.75 21.43 14.39
N ILE A 141 1.43 20.35 14.01
CA ILE A 141 1.38 19.76 12.67
C ILE A 141 0.76 18.39 12.80
N PRO A 142 -0.41 18.14 12.20
CA PRO A 142 -0.96 16.81 12.14
C PRO A 142 -0.22 15.99 11.08
N VAL A 143 0.28 14.81 11.44
CA VAL A 143 0.88 13.84 10.55
C VAL A 143 -0.06 12.64 10.50
N LEU A 144 -0.64 12.34 9.35
CA LEU A 144 -1.56 11.21 9.21
C LEU A 144 -0.84 9.90 9.54
N TYR A 145 -1.54 9.00 10.23
CA TYR A 145 -0.98 7.67 10.55
C TYR A 145 -0.58 6.92 9.27
N SER A 146 -1.35 7.10 8.20
CA SER A 146 -1.05 6.57 6.87
C SER A 146 0.22 7.13 6.25
N ASP A 147 0.69 8.30 6.66
CA ASP A 147 1.92 8.89 6.13
C ASP A 147 3.17 8.52 6.94
N ILE A 148 3.01 7.92 8.13
CA ILE A 148 4.13 7.53 8.99
C ILE A 148 4.62 6.13 8.61
N ARG A 149 5.86 6.01 8.14
CA ARG A 149 6.54 4.73 7.85
C ARG A 149 7.19 4.15 9.10
N TYR A 150 7.99 4.98 9.79
CA TYR A 150 8.62 4.64 11.06
C TYR A 150 9.07 5.88 11.79
N ILE A 151 9.32 5.71 13.09
CA ILE A 151 9.86 6.75 13.96
C ILE A 151 11.13 6.22 14.61
N THR A 152 12.18 7.03 14.61
CA THR A 152 13.41 6.77 15.35
C THR A 152 13.67 7.86 16.38
N SER A 153 14.26 7.48 17.52
CA SER A 153 14.68 8.45 18.53
C SER A 153 16.15 8.79 18.36
N ASP A 154 16.44 10.09 18.42
CA ASP A 154 17.77 10.65 18.51
C ASP A 154 17.83 11.56 19.73
N SER A 155 18.34 11.02 20.84
CA SER A 155 18.38 11.70 22.16
C SER A 155 16.99 12.16 22.61
N ASN A 156 16.73 13.46 22.60
CA ASN A 156 15.46 14.09 22.98
C ASN A 156 14.58 14.44 21.76
N TYR A 157 14.95 14.00 20.57
CA TYR A 157 14.23 14.26 19.34
C TYR A 157 13.68 12.97 18.76
N LEU A 158 12.55 13.11 18.10
CA LEU A 158 12.01 12.08 17.19
C LEU A 158 12.28 12.49 15.77
N GLN A 159 12.68 11.53 14.97
CA GLN A 159 12.71 11.62 13.53
C GLN A 159 11.60 10.74 12.98
N ILE A 160 10.63 11.36 12.33
CA ILE A 160 9.46 10.70 11.73
C ILE A 160 9.71 10.62 10.25
N GLN A 161 9.78 9.41 9.73
CA GLN A 161 9.94 9.12 8.32
C GLN A 161 8.58 8.75 7.71
N GLY A 162 8.21 9.46 6.67
CA GLY A 162 6.94 9.27 5.99
C GLY A 162 6.98 9.82 4.57
N ARG A 163 5.86 10.40 4.11
CA ARG A 163 5.83 11.19 2.88
C ARG A 163 6.79 12.39 3.01
N ASP A 164 6.74 13.04 4.17
CA ASP A 164 7.68 14.07 4.58
C ASP A 164 8.54 13.56 5.74
N VAL A 165 9.66 14.22 5.97
CA VAL A 165 10.55 13.93 7.09
C VAL A 165 10.41 15.02 8.14
N PHE A 166 9.98 14.64 9.34
CA PHE A 166 9.84 15.57 10.45
C PHE A 166 10.85 15.28 11.55
N ARG A 167 11.36 16.34 12.17
CA ARG A 167 12.16 16.27 13.39
C ARG A 167 11.51 17.13 14.45
N CYS A 168 11.05 16.52 15.54
CA CYS A 168 10.39 17.24 16.63
C CYS A 168 10.99 16.85 17.98
N ARG A 169 10.86 17.75 18.97
CA ARG A 169 11.27 17.46 20.35
C ARG A 169 10.12 16.81 21.10
N MET A 170 10.21 15.50 21.28
CA MET A 170 9.22 14.69 22.00
C MET A 170 9.91 13.43 22.55
N PRO A 171 9.60 12.98 23.77
CA PRO A 171 10.08 11.71 24.27
C PRO A 171 9.53 10.54 23.44
N PHE A 172 10.39 9.62 23.03
CA PHE A 172 9.95 8.43 22.26
C PHE A 172 8.83 7.66 22.96
N ARG A 173 8.88 7.55 24.29
CA ARG A 173 7.87 6.83 25.07
C ARG A 173 6.48 7.44 24.94
N GLU A 174 6.40 8.75 24.80
CA GLU A 174 5.14 9.47 24.60
C GLU A 174 4.56 9.16 23.22
N ALA A 175 5.35 9.31 22.16
CA ALA A 175 4.91 8.96 20.80
C ALA A 175 4.51 7.49 20.70
N ALA A 176 5.31 6.58 21.27
CA ALA A 176 5.01 5.15 21.26
C ALA A 176 3.70 4.84 22.02
N SER A 177 3.42 5.48 23.16
CA SER A 177 2.19 5.25 23.92
C SER A 177 0.92 5.68 23.18
N ILE A 178 1.03 6.66 22.29
CA ILE A 178 -0.08 7.13 21.45
C ILE A 178 -0.24 6.20 20.23
N LEU A 179 0.83 6.02 19.48
CA LEU A 179 0.77 5.32 18.19
C LEU A 179 0.53 3.82 18.32
N THR A 180 1.06 3.16 19.35
CA THR A 180 0.82 1.71 19.54
C THR A 180 -0.59 1.36 20.02
N GLN A 181 -1.48 2.35 20.21
CA GLN A 181 -2.91 2.10 20.35
C GLN A 181 -3.55 1.66 19.04
N ASP A 182 -2.94 1.99 17.91
CA ASP A 182 -3.30 1.48 16.60
C ASP A 182 -2.43 0.26 16.26
N GLU A 183 -3.07 -0.83 15.84
CA GLU A 183 -2.42 -2.12 15.56
C GLU A 183 -1.41 -2.09 14.42
N ARG A 184 -1.38 -1.03 13.61
CA ARG A 184 -0.38 -0.80 12.57
C ARG A 184 1.01 -0.49 13.14
N PHE A 185 1.07 0.10 14.33
CA PHE A 185 2.33 0.55 14.91
C PHE A 185 2.91 -0.43 15.92
N LEU A 186 4.17 -0.77 15.72
CA LEU A 186 4.89 -1.70 16.57
C LEU A 186 6.25 -1.15 16.97
N THR A 187 6.53 -1.16 18.29
CA THR A 187 7.89 -0.88 18.78
C THR A 187 8.75 -2.14 18.67
N ILE A 188 9.78 -2.09 17.82
CA ILE A 188 10.67 -3.24 17.58
C ILE A 188 11.93 -3.21 18.43
N ASN A 189 12.42 -2.00 18.74
CA ASN A 189 13.57 -1.79 19.62
C ASN A 189 13.39 -0.53 20.46
N ARG A 190 14.31 -0.32 21.41
CA ARG A 190 14.38 0.94 22.16
C ARG A 190 14.61 2.10 21.19
N GLY A 191 13.62 2.97 21.07
CA GLY A 191 13.68 4.15 20.21
C GLY A 191 13.39 3.89 18.73
N ILE A 192 12.82 2.73 18.37
CA ILE A 192 12.37 2.43 17.01
C ILE A 192 10.94 1.91 17.03
N LEU A 193 10.06 2.63 16.36
CA LEU A 193 8.65 2.29 16.14
C LEU A 193 8.41 2.26 14.64
N ILE A 194 7.83 1.18 14.15
CA ILE A 194 7.53 0.97 12.73
C ILE A 194 6.03 0.90 12.50
N ASN A 195 5.62 1.27 11.30
CA ASN A 195 4.29 0.98 10.78
C ASN A 195 4.35 -0.31 9.96
N LEU A 196 3.59 -1.30 10.36
CA LEU A 196 3.57 -2.65 9.77
C LEU A 196 3.07 -2.66 8.32
N ASP A 197 2.31 -1.64 7.90
CA ASP A 197 1.87 -1.49 6.51
C ASP A 197 3.04 -1.22 5.55
N TYR A 198 4.15 -0.66 6.07
CA TYR A 198 5.33 -0.29 5.31
C TYR A 198 6.49 -1.30 5.44
N VAL A 199 6.26 -2.44 6.08
CA VAL A 199 7.25 -3.50 6.17
C VAL A 199 7.29 -4.28 4.86
N GLN A 200 8.45 -4.26 4.21
CA GLN A 200 8.71 -5.03 3.00
C GLN A 200 9.09 -6.48 3.34
N HIS A 201 9.95 -6.64 4.35
CA HIS A 201 10.44 -7.96 4.75
C HIS A 201 10.69 -8.02 6.26
N MET A 202 10.25 -9.11 6.89
CA MET A 202 10.43 -9.36 8.30
C MET A 202 11.11 -10.70 8.53
N GLU A 203 12.25 -10.66 9.19
CA GLU A 203 13.02 -11.83 9.62
C GLU A 203 13.14 -11.88 11.15
N ASN A 204 13.66 -12.99 11.66
CA ASN A 204 13.87 -13.15 13.10
C ASN A 204 14.85 -12.13 13.72
N THR A 205 15.75 -11.55 12.92
CA THR A 205 16.80 -10.65 13.40
C THR A 205 16.77 -9.27 12.77
N SER A 206 15.91 -9.07 11.76
CA SER A 206 15.84 -7.81 11.01
C SER A 206 14.44 -7.53 10.47
N CYS A 207 14.16 -6.25 10.29
CA CYS A 207 12.97 -5.73 9.63
C CYS A 207 13.42 -4.74 8.56
N THR A 208 13.05 -4.99 7.31
CA THR A 208 13.31 -4.10 6.18
C THR A 208 12.05 -3.37 5.79
N MET A 209 12.12 -2.05 5.77
CA MET A 209 11.03 -1.16 5.38
C MET A 209 10.96 -1.02 3.85
N CYS A 210 9.85 -0.50 3.33
CA CYS A 210 9.63 -0.31 1.90
C CYS A 210 10.63 0.65 1.23
N ASP A 211 11.28 1.54 1.99
CA ASP A 211 12.34 2.44 1.53
C ASP A 211 13.75 1.81 1.63
N SER A 212 13.82 0.49 1.83
CA SER A 212 15.04 -0.29 2.02
C SER A 212 15.79 -0.03 3.33
N THR A 213 15.25 0.79 4.23
CA THR A 213 15.81 0.96 5.57
C THR A 213 15.67 -0.34 6.35
N THR A 214 16.77 -0.83 6.93
CA THR A 214 16.76 -2.08 7.70
C THR A 214 17.06 -1.82 9.17
N PHE A 215 16.23 -2.36 10.03
CA PHE A 215 16.37 -2.31 11.48
C PHE A 215 16.70 -3.70 12.03
N SER A 216 17.70 -3.78 12.93
CA SER A 216 17.97 -5.02 13.67
C SER A 216 16.87 -5.25 14.72
N ILE A 217 16.46 -6.49 14.92
CA ILE A 217 15.51 -6.91 15.95
C ILE A 217 16.26 -7.63 17.06
N HIS A 218 16.03 -7.23 18.31
CA HIS A 218 16.66 -7.90 19.45
C HIS A 218 16.06 -9.29 19.65
N ARG A 219 16.91 -10.32 19.74
CA ARG A 219 16.48 -11.75 19.84
C ARG A 219 15.39 -12.03 20.87
N LYS A 220 15.42 -11.34 22.02
CA LYS A 220 14.38 -11.52 23.07
C LYS A 220 12.97 -11.17 22.60
N ASN A 221 12.85 -10.25 21.66
CA ASN A 221 11.54 -9.74 21.20
C ASN A 221 11.17 -10.29 19.80
N ALA A 222 12.09 -11.00 19.14
CA ALA A 222 11.92 -11.43 17.76
C ALA A 222 10.63 -12.22 17.55
N ALA A 223 10.36 -13.23 18.36
CA ALA A 223 9.17 -14.06 18.24
C ALA A 223 7.86 -13.25 18.34
N ALA A 224 7.78 -12.35 19.33
CA ALA A 224 6.61 -11.51 19.55
C ALA A 224 6.40 -10.51 18.38
N ILE A 225 7.49 -9.92 17.87
CA ILE A 225 7.47 -8.98 16.75
C ILE A 225 7.03 -9.69 15.47
N THR A 226 7.61 -10.86 15.16
CA THR A 226 7.23 -11.66 13.99
C THR A 226 5.77 -12.11 14.09
N GLN A 227 5.32 -12.53 15.26
CA GLN A 227 3.92 -12.91 15.48
C GLN A 227 2.96 -11.73 15.27
N ALA A 228 3.30 -10.54 15.78
CA ALA A 228 2.49 -9.34 15.59
C ALA A 228 2.39 -8.98 14.09
N TYR A 229 3.51 -9.04 13.35
CA TYR A 229 3.54 -8.82 11.91
C TYR A 229 2.67 -9.82 11.16
N ILE A 230 2.81 -11.12 11.43
CA ILE A 230 1.99 -12.17 10.79
C ILE A 230 0.51 -11.95 11.10
N SER A 231 0.17 -11.63 12.36
CA SER A 231 -1.21 -11.36 12.76
C SER A 231 -1.80 -10.15 12.04
N HIS A 232 -1.00 -9.07 11.88
CA HIS A 232 -1.39 -7.88 11.14
C HIS A 232 -1.64 -8.21 9.67
N GLN A 233 -0.74 -8.93 9.03
CA GLN A 233 -0.88 -9.37 7.63
C GLN A 233 -2.11 -10.27 7.44
N PHE A 234 -2.35 -11.19 8.39
CA PHE A 234 -3.52 -12.06 8.34
C PHE A 234 -4.83 -11.28 8.49
N LYS A 235 -4.90 -10.33 9.44
CA LYS A 235 -6.09 -9.48 9.63
C LYS A 235 -6.39 -8.65 8.39
N ARG A 236 -5.37 -8.07 7.74
CA ARG A 236 -5.54 -7.33 6.47
C ARG A 236 -6.15 -8.22 5.39
N ARG A 237 -5.66 -9.47 5.27
CA ARG A 237 -6.20 -10.45 4.31
C ARG A 237 -7.61 -10.89 4.67
N THR A 238 -7.89 -11.13 5.94
CA THR A 238 -9.22 -11.60 6.39
C THR A 238 -10.26 -10.50 6.29
N LYS A 239 -9.92 -9.22 6.59
CA LYS A 239 -10.81 -8.08 6.34
C LYS A 239 -11.18 -7.97 4.86
N ALA A 240 -10.25 -8.22 3.96
CA ALA A 240 -10.51 -8.27 2.52
C ALA A 240 -11.40 -9.47 2.11
N LEU A 241 -11.28 -10.63 2.79
CA LEU A 241 -12.00 -11.86 2.45
C LEU A 241 -13.37 -12.01 3.11
N THR A 242 -13.55 -11.52 4.35
CA THR A 242 -14.82 -11.68 5.11
C THR A 242 -15.93 -10.77 4.63
N LYS A 243 -15.64 -9.73 3.87
CA LYS A 243 -16.64 -8.85 3.27
C LYS A 243 -17.07 -9.27 1.87
N GLY A 244 -16.32 -10.11 1.18
CA GLY A 244 -16.70 -10.71 -0.11
C GLY A 244 -17.53 -11.98 -0.03
N GLY A 245 -17.97 -12.41 1.15
CA GLY A 245 -18.58 -13.72 1.37
C GLY A 245 -19.91 -13.70 2.14
N LEU A 246 -20.84 -12.79 1.81
CA LEU A 246 -22.23 -12.88 2.29
C LEU A 246 -23.18 -12.22 1.27
N SER A 247 -23.52 -12.94 0.23
CA SER A 247 -24.82 -12.95 -0.43
C SER A 247 -24.92 -14.17 -1.35
#